data_0e43b5de42fbd16c5d8b2a07ef0836a3
#
_entry.id   0e43b5de42fbd16c5d8b2a07ef0836a3
#
_cell.length_a   1.000
_cell.length_b   1.000
_cell.length_c   1.000
_cell.angle_alpha   90.00
_cell.angle_beta   90.00
_cell.angle_gamma   90.00
#
_symmetry.space_group_name_H-M   'P 1'
#
loop_
_entity.id
_entity.type
_entity.pdbx_description
1 polymer ?
#
loop_
_entity_poly.entity_id
_entity_poly.type
_entity_poly.pdbx_seq_one_letter_code
_entity_poly.pdbx_strand_id
1 'polypeptide(L)'
;MPTLTQQALETITADIFCHAGAPQDLAQQVAQVLVDNHMAGHDSHGILRIPEYLKSIEDGEIVVDARPQIIQDTPVSALVQGHWALGQVTGIYAADVAIAKAKANHVAVVSVVQAAHTGRLAAFTERAARQNVVMFMTIGTVDRPMTAPYEIGRAHV
;
A
#
# COMPACT_ATOMS: atom_id res chain seq x y z
N MET A 1 24.87 -9.42 15.41
CA MET A 1 24.13 -9.17 14.16
C MET A 1 24.47 -7.78 13.70
N PRO A 2 24.66 -7.53 12.40
CA PRO A 2 24.85 -6.17 11.91
C PRO A 2 23.55 -5.36 12.16
N THR A 3 23.69 -4.15 12.68
CA THR A 3 22.59 -3.23 12.92
C THR A 3 22.59 -2.19 11.81
N LEU A 4 21.46 -1.99 11.15
CA LEU A 4 21.26 -0.95 10.15
C LEU A 4 20.44 0.19 10.73
N THR A 5 20.70 1.41 10.28
CA THR A 5 19.83 2.54 10.55
C THR A 5 18.57 2.43 9.67
N GLN A 6 17.46 3.04 10.10
CA GLN A 6 16.25 3.12 9.28
C GLN A 6 16.54 3.67 7.88
N GLN A 7 17.28 4.77 7.80
CA GLN A 7 17.68 5.39 6.53
C GLN A 7 18.46 4.46 5.60
N ALA A 8 19.42 3.69 6.16
CA ALA A 8 20.17 2.73 5.35
C ALA A 8 19.27 1.62 4.82
N LEU A 9 18.31 1.16 5.64
CA LEU A 9 17.36 0.13 5.25
C LEU A 9 16.40 0.63 4.15
N GLU A 10 15.91 1.85 4.25
CA GLU A 10 15.10 2.50 3.21
C GLU A 10 15.88 2.62 1.90
N THR A 11 17.14 3.06 1.95
CA THR A 11 17.99 3.17 0.75
C THR A 11 18.18 1.82 0.07
N ILE A 12 18.58 0.79 0.83
CA ILE A 12 18.76 -0.56 0.29
C ILE A 12 17.45 -1.11 -0.30
N THR A 13 16.34 -0.89 0.39
CA THR A 13 15.03 -1.36 -0.07
C THR A 13 14.62 -0.65 -1.37
N ALA A 14 14.82 0.66 -1.47
CA ALA A 14 14.55 1.42 -2.69
C ALA A 14 15.43 0.94 -3.85
N ASP A 15 16.73 0.73 -3.63
CA ASP A 15 17.66 0.22 -4.63
C ASP A 15 17.23 -1.14 -5.17
N ILE A 16 16.74 -2.04 -4.31
CA ILE A 16 16.22 -3.35 -4.72
C ILE A 16 15.05 -3.18 -5.71
N PHE A 17 14.07 -2.31 -5.39
CA PHE A 17 12.93 -2.08 -6.29
C PHE A 17 13.33 -1.34 -7.57
N CYS A 18 14.31 -0.44 -7.52
CA CYS A 18 14.87 0.18 -8.73
C CYS A 18 15.51 -0.84 -9.65
N HIS A 19 16.25 -1.81 -9.11
CA HIS A 19 16.82 -2.92 -9.89
C HIS A 19 15.75 -3.84 -10.47
N ALA A 20 14.58 -3.93 -9.83
CA ALA A 20 13.42 -4.64 -10.36
C ALA A 20 12.62 -3.84 -11.40
N GLY A 21 13.07 -2.62 -11.77
CA GLY A 21 12.46 -1.78 -12.79
C GLY A 21 11.56 -0.65 -12.28
N ALA A 22 11.43 -0.48 -10.97
CA ALA A 22 10.65 0.62 -10.41
C ALA A 22 11.32 1.99 -10.67
N PRO A 23 10.56 3.01 -11.09
CA PRO A 23 11.03 4.39 -11.03
C PRO A 23 11.46 4.79 -9.61
N GLN A 24 12.50 5.62 -9.49
CA GLN A 24 13.11 6.00 -8.21
C GLN A 24 12.09 6.53 -7.19
N ASP A 25 11.15 7.37 -7.63
CA ASP A 25 10.12 7.95 -6.78
C ASP A 25 9.15 6.89 -6.23
N LEU A 26 8.77 5.90 -7.04
CA LEU A 26 7.91 4.81 -6.62
C LEU A 26 8.65 3.82 -5.70
N ALA A 27 9.89 3.48 -6.05
CA ALA A 27 10.75 2.64 -5.22
C ALA A 27 10.94 3.23 -3.81
N GLN A 28 11.13 4.54 -3.73
CA GLN A 28 11.28 5.25 -2.46
C GLN A 28 9.99 5.21 -1.62
N GLN A 29 8.82 5.41 -2.24
CA GLN A 29 7.53 5.30 -1.54
C GLN A 29 7.31 3.90 -0.97
N VAL A 30 7.60 2.86 -1.76
CA VAL A 30 7.47 1.46 -1.32
C VAL A 30 8.44 1.17 -0.18
N ALA A 31 9.70 1.56 -0.31
CA ALA A 31 10.73 1.36 0.71
C ALA A 31 10.33 1.99 2.04
N GLN A 32 9.87 3.24 2.03
CA GLN A 32 9.42 3.94 3.23
C GLN A 32 8.29 3.18 3.92
N VAL A 33 7.24 2.77 3.20
CA VAL A 33 6.11 2.04 3.81
C VAL A 33 6.55 0.69 4.37
N LEU A 34 7.39 -0.06 3.67
CA LEU A 34 7.86 -1.37 4.14
C LEU A 34 8.74 -1.24 5.38
N VAL A 35 9.63 -0.27 5.41
CA VAL A 35 10.51 -0.02 6.55
C VAL A 35 9.71 0.51 7.74
N ASP A 36 8.78 1.45 7.54
CA ASP A 36 7.89 1.94 8.59
C ASP A 36 7.04 0.81 9.19
N ASN A 37 6.54 -0.10 8.37
CA ASN A 37 5.80 -1.28 8.84
C ASN A 37 6.68 -2.21 9.68
N HIS A 38 7.93 -2.42 9.26
CA HIS A 38 8.91 -3.22 9.99
C HIS A 38 9.25 -2.58 11.34
N MET A 39 9.52 -1.26 11.34
CA MET A 39 9.79 -0.49 12.57
C MET A 39 8.60 -0.45 13.53
N ALA A 40 7.37 -0.56 13.02
CA ALA A 40 6.15 -0.68 13.82
C ALA A 40 5.90 -2.10 14.38
N GLY A 41 6.85 -3.04 14.20
CA GLY A 41 6.71 -4.43 14.65
C GLY A 41 5.79 -5.30 13.80
N HIS A 42 5.46 -4.87 12.57
CA HIS A 42 4.65 -5.63 11.62
C HIS A 42 5.54 -6.27 10.55
N ASP A 43 6.44 -7.13 10.95
CA ASP A 43 7.44 -7.78 10.08
C ASP A 43 6.81 -8.50 8.89
N SER A 44 5.65 -9.13 9.09
CA SER A 44 4.88 -9.82 8.04
C SER A 44 4.36 -8.90 6.93
N HIS A 45 4.35 -7.58 7.15
CA HIS A 45 3.95 -6.55 6.20
C HIS A 45 5.08 -5.53 5.96
N GLY A 46 6.28 -5.82 6.48
CA GLY A 46 7.48 -5.03 6.33
C GLY A 46 8.41 -5.60 5.25
N ILE A 47 9.70 -5.44 5.47
CA ILE A 47 10.78 -5.83 4.53
C ILE A 47 10.80 -7.33 4.21
N LEU A 48 10.21 -8.18 5.05
CA LEU A 48 10.09 -9.62 4.77
C LEU A 48 9.22 -9.91 3.54
N ARG A 49 8.44 -8.95 3.06
CA ARG A 49 7.63 -9.07 1.83
C ARG A 49 8.40 -8.82 0.54
N ILE A 50 9.61 -8.29 0.60
CA ILE A 50 10.39 -7.96 -0.59
C ILE A 50 10.51 -9.15 -1.55
N PRO A 51 10.89 -10.37 -1.12
CA PRO A 51 11.02 -11.50 -2.05
C PRO A 51 9.71 -11.86 -2.76
N GLU A 52 8.56 -11.76 -2.06
CA GLU A 52 7.24 -12.01 -2.64
C GLU A 52 6.88 -10.96 -3.69
N TYR A 53 7.14 -9.68 -3.42
CA TYR A 53 6.89 -8.62 -4.41
C TYR A 53 7.78 -8.74 -5.63
N LEU A 54 9.06 -9.07 -5.45
CA LEU A 54 9.96 -9.31 -6.58
C LEU A 54 9.48 -10.47 -7.45
N LYS A 55 8.99 -11.53 -6.82
CA LYS A 55 8.40 -12.67 -7.52
C LYS A 55 7.15 -12.26 -8.30
N SER A 56 6.23 -11.51 -7.69
CA SER A 56 5.02 -11.03 -8.36
C SER A 56 5.32 -10.04 -9.51
N ILE A 57 6.42 -9.27 -9.43
CA ILE A 57 6.91 -8.43 -10.53
C ILE A 57 7.42 -9.33 -11.68
N GLU A 58 8.23 -10.33 -11.37
CA GLU A 58 8.76 -11.28 -12.37
C GLU A 58 7.65 -12.07 -13.06
N ASP A 59 6.61 -12.47 -12.32
CA ASP A 59 5.45 -13.21 -12.84
C ASP A 59 4.46 -12.30 -13.61
N GLY A 60 4.67 -10.97 -13.62
CA GLY A 60 3.81 -10.00 -14.29
C GLY A 60 2.49 -9.70 -13.56
N GLU A 61 2.36 -10.11 -12.30
CA GLU A 61 1.20 -9.80 -11.45
C GLU A 61 1.24 -8.35 -10.95
N ILE A 62 2.44 -7.77 -10.82
CA ILE A 62 2.70 -6.38 -10.47
C ILE A 62 3.35 -5.66 -11.65
N VAL A 63 2.75 -4.54 -12.05
CA VAL A 63 3.31 -3.61 -13.04
C VAL A 63 4.09 -2.55 -12.27
N VAL A 64 5.41 -2.75 -12.19
CA VAL A 64 6.30 -2.07 -11.26
C VAL A 64 6.44 -0.56 -11.47
N ASP A 65 6.22 -0.09 -12.69
CA ASP A 65 6.27 1.33 -13.11
C ASP A 65 4.89 1.97 -13.27
N ALA A 66 3.81 1.20 -13.04
CA ALA A 66 2.45 1.70 -13.16
C ALA A 66 2.16 2.79 -12.11
N ARG A 67 1.33 3.75 -12.52
CA ARG A 67 0.87 4.83 -11.66
C ARG A 67 -0.65 4.80 -11.54
N PRO A 68 -1.20 4.89 -10.31
CA PRO A 68 -2.63 4.95 -10.10
C PRO A 68 -3.23 6.23 -10.68
N GLN A 69 -4.49 6.15 -11.12
CA GLN A 69 -5.23 7.26 -11.71
C GLN A 69 -6.67 7.29 -11.20
N ILE A 70 -7.22 8.49 -11.07
CA ILE A 70 -8.66 8.64 -10.84
C ILE A 70 -9.40 8.40 -12.16
N ILE A 71 -10.34 7.46 -12.17
CA ILE A 71 -11.17 7.14 -13.33
C ILE A 71 -12.64 7.61 -13.18
N GLN A 72 -13.08 7.86 -11.96
CA GLN A 72 -14.34 8.56 -11.67
C GLN A 72 -14.08 9.57 -10.55
N ASP A 73 -14.62 10.77 -10.69
CA ASP A 73 -14.36 11.86 -9.76
C ASP A 73 -15.64 12.67 -9.46
N THR A 74 -15.86 12.92 -8.17
CA THR A 74 -16.91 13.84 -7.67
C THR A 74 -16.30 14.69 -6.55
N PRO A 75 -16.96 15.74 -6.07
CA PRO A 75 -16.42 16.51 -4.95
C PRO A 75 -16.10 15.68 -3.71
N VAL A 76 -16.86 14.63 -3.41
CA VAL A 76 -16.75 13.82 -2.17
C VAL A 76 -16.38 12.36 -2.41
N SER A 77 -16.23 11.92 -3.65
CA SER A 77 -15.85 10.54 -3.94
C SER A 77 -14.88 10.44 -5.11
N ALA A 78 -14.14 9.33 -5.17
CA ALA A 78 -13.34 8.96 -6.33
C ALA A 78 -13.26 7.43 -6.48
N LEU A 79 -13.13 6.99 -7.73
CA LEU A 79 -12.68 5.64 -8.06
C LEU A 79 -11.27 5.72 -8.63
N VAL A 80 -10.34 5.07 -7.97
CA VAL A 80 -8.93 5.00 -8.34
C VAL A 80 -8.65 3.65 -9.00
N GLN A 81 -8.06 3.69 -10.18
CA GLN A 81 -7.52 2.51 -10.85
C GLN A 81 -6.02 2.42 -10.55
N GLY A 82 -5.61 1.32 -9.95
CA GLY A 82 -4.22 1.08 -9.55
C GLY A 82 -3.34 0.52 -10.67
N HIS A 83 -3.94 0.01 -11.75
CA HIS A 83 -3.22 -0.60 -12.88
C HIS A 83 -2.24 -1.72 -12.47
N TRP A 84 -2.58 -2.45 -11.40
CA TRP A 84 -1.73 -3.47 -10.78
C TRP A 84 -0.36 -2.95 -10.32
N ALA A 85 -0.25 -1.65 -10.07
CA ALA A 85 0.92 -1.06 -9.42
C ALA A 85 1.17 -1.67 -8.04
N LEU A 86 2.38 -1.49 -7.52
CA LEU A 86 2.71 -1.80 -6.14
C LEU A 86 1.65 -1.21 -5.19
N GLY A 87 1.10 -2.06 -4.32
CA GLY A 87 -0.05 -1.68 -3.49
C GLY A 87 0.22 -0.52 -2.55
N GLN A 88 1.47 -0.32 -2.12
CA GLN A 88 1.91 0.82 -1.32
C GLN A 88 1.74 2.14 -2.09
N VAL A 89 2.11 2.16 -3.37
CA VAL A 89 1.97 3.32 -4.25
C VAL A 89 0.49 3.65 -4.43
N THR A 90 -0.33 2.64 -4.74
CA THR A 90 -1.77 2.81 -4.93
C THR A 90 -2.45 3.27 -3.64
N GLY A 91 -2.07 2.68 -2.50
CA GLY A 91 -2.63 3.04 -1.19
C GLY A 91 -2.29 4.47 -0.77
N ILE A 92 -1.06 4.93 -0.97
CA ILE A 92 -0.66 6.32 -0.72
C ILE A 92 -1.48 7.28 -1.59
N TYR A 93 -1.55 7.01 -2.90
CA TYR A 93 -2.30 7.86 -3.82
C TYR A 93 -3.78 7.97 -3.43
N ALA A 94 -4.44 6.84 -3.17
CA ALA A 94 -5.85 6.82 -2.78
C ALA A 94 -6.08 7.53 -1.43
N ALA A 95 -5.18 7.35 -0.46
CA ALA A 95 -5.25 8.03 0.82
C ALA A 95 -5.11 9.55 0.65
N ASP A 96 -4.18 10.03 -0.18
CA ASP A 96 -4.00 11.46 -0.44
C ASP A 96 -5.21 12.07 -1.13
N VAL A 97 -5.82 11.38 -2.10
CA VAL A 97 -7.07 11.79 -2.73
C VAL A 97 -8.19 11.89 -1.70
N ALA A 98 -8.35 10.89 -0.84
CA ALA A 98 -9.37 10.89 0.21
C ALA A 98 -9.16 12.03 1.20
N ILE A 99 -7.93 12.25 1.65
CA ILE A 99 -7.58 13.35 2.58
C ILE A 99 -7.87 14.71 1.97
N ALA A 100 -7.47 14.95 0.72
CA ALA A 100 -7.70 16.21 0.05
C ALA A 100 -9.19 16.52 -0.09
N LYS A 101 -9.99 15.54 -0.53
CA LYS A 101 -11.45 15.68 -0.65
C LYS A 101 -12.14 15.88 0.70
N ALA A 102 -11.73 15.12 1.72
CA ALA A 102 -12.31 15.25 3.07
C ALA A 102 -12.01 16.62 3.69
N LYS A 103 -10.82 17.17 3.47
CA LYS A 103 -10.49 18.53 3.92
C LYS A 103 -11.32 19.61 3.21
N ALA A 104 -11.62 19.42 1.93
CA ALA A 104 -12.38 20.37 1.15
C ALA A 104 -13.91 20.28 1.39
N ASN A 105 -14.43 19.09 1.68
CA ASN A 105 -15.86 18.82 1.69
C ASN A 105 -16.35 18.15 2.99
N HIS A 106 -15.49 18.02 4.01
CA HIS A 106 -15.74 17.43 5.34
C HIS A 106 -15.92 15.90 5.35
N VAL A 107 -16.12 15.28 4.21
CA VAL A 107 -16.25 13.82 4.04
C VAL A 107 -15.73 13.41 2.68
N ALA A 108 -15.17 12.19 2.58
CA ALA A 108 -14.80 11.60 1.30
C ALA A 108 -14.92 10.07 1.34
N VAL A 109 -15.21 9.47 0.17
CA VAL A 109 -15.16 8.03 -0.06
C VAL A 109 -14.28 7.77 -1.30
N VAL A 110 -13.23 6.98 -1.15
CA VAL A 110 -12.38 6.58 -2.27
C VAL A 110 -12.34 5.06 -2.36
N SER A 111 -12.72 4.55 -3.52
CA SER A 111 -12.62 3.14 -3.86
C SER A 111 -11.42 2.90 -4.76
N VAL A 112 -10.83 1.72 -4.65
CA VAL A 112 -9.65 1.33 -5.43
C VAL A 112 -9.91 0.00 -6.12
N VAL A 113 -9.52 -0.10 -7.38
CA VAL A 113 -9.58 -1.33 -8.17
C VAL A 113 -8.20 -1.61 -8.79
N GLN A 114 -7.92 -2.88 -9.09
CA GLN A 114 -6.65 -3.32 -9.68
C GLN A 114 -5.43 -2.84 -8.88
N ALA A 115 -5.42 -3.10 -7.60
CA ALA A 115 -4.27 -2.86 -6.73
C ALA A 115 -3.64 -4.17 -6.29
N ALA A 116 -2.31 -4.23 -6.26
CA ALA A 116 -1.59 -5.33 -5.63
C ALA A 116 -1.68 -5.23 -4.09
N HIS A 117 -1.07 -6.17 -3.38
CA HIS A 117 -1.08 -6.20 -1.92
C HIS A 117 -0.55 -4.89 -1.31
N THR A 118 -1.37 -4.25 -0.46
CA THR A 118 -1.11 -2.90 0.06
C THR A 118 -0.24 -2.88 1.33
N GLY A 119 -0.12 -4.01 2.02
CA GLY A 119 0.56 -4.09 3.30
C GLY A 119 -0.33 -3.72 4.48
N ARG A 120 0.25 -3.11 5.51
CA ARG A 120 -0.42 -2.70 6.75
C ARG A 120 -1.32 -1.48 6.50
N LEU A 121 -2.63 -1.63 6.67
CA LEU A 121 -3.60 -0.55 6.43
C LEU A 121 -3.38 0.65 7.36
N ALA A 122 -2.84 0.43 8.55
CA ALA A 122 -2.54 1.50 9.49
C ALA A 122 -1.57 2.55 8.91
N ALA A 123 -0.66 2.20 8.01
CA ALA A 123 0.24 3.15 7.36
C ALA A 123 -0.53 4.29 6.66
N PHE A 124 -1.67 3.99 6.06
CA PHE A 124 -2.51 4.97 5.36
C PHE A 124 -3.42 5.74 6.32
N THR A 125 -3.99 5.09 7.33
CA THR A 125 -4.81 5.77 8.34
C THR A 125 -3.98 6.68 9.24
N GLU A 126 -2.74 6.30 9.57
CA GLU A 126 -1.78 7.17 10.26
C GLU A 126 -1.40 8.40 9.42
N ARG A 127 -1.25 8.23 8.09
CA ARG A 127 -1.04 9.34 7.16
C ARG A 127 -2.18 10.35 7.19
N ALA A 128 -3.42 9.87 7.28
CA ALA A 128 -4.60 10.72 7.42
C ALA A 128 -4.63 11.42 8.79
N ALA A 129 -4.36 10.69 9.87
CA ALA A 129 -4.33 11.22 11.22
C ALA A 129 -3.31 12.36 11.39
N ARG A 130 -2.12 12.22 10.81
CA ARG A 130 -1.10 13.29 10.78
C ARG A 130 -1.57 14.56 10.07
N GLN A 131 -2.64 14.47 9.28
CA GLN A 131 -3.27 15.57 8.58
C GLN A 131 -4.62 16.00 9.17
N ASN A 132 -4.92 15.58 10.41
CA ASN A 132 -6.15 15.85 11.15
C ASN A 132 -7.42 15.32 10.43
N VAL A 133 -7.31 14.18 9.77
CA VAL A 133 -8.42 13.47 9.13
C VAL A 133 -8.59 12.11 9.77
N VAL A 134 -9.81 11.76 10.18
CA VAL A 134 -10.16 10.41 10.59
C VAL A 134 -10.41 9.57 9.34
N MET A 135 -9.72 8.45 9.22
CA MET A 135 -9.86 7.53 8.08
C MET A 135 -10.23 6.13 8.55
N PHE A 136 -11.27 5.58 7.94
CA PHE A 136 -11.59 4.17 8.02
C PHE A 136 -11.20 3.52 6.69
N MET A 137 -10.48 2.41 6.74
CA MET A 137 -10.02 1.69 5.56
C MET A 137 -10.34 0.21 5.67
N THR A 138 -10.84 -0.35 4.59
CA THR A 138 -11.13 -1.78 4.46
C THR A 138 -10.52 -2.30 3.17
N ILE A 139 -10.19 -3.58 3.15
CA ILE A 139 -9.65 -4.26 1.98
C ILE A 139 -10.36 -5.62 1.83
N GLY A 140 -10.56 -6.02 0.61
CA GLY A 140 -11.03 -7.37 0.25
C GLY A 140 -10.03 -8.05 -0.66
N THR A 141 -9.95 -9.38 -0.58
CA THR A 141 -9.23 -10.21 -1.54
C THR A 141 -10.23 -10.99 -2.37
N VAL A 142 -9.94 -11.15 -3.66
CA VAL A 142 -10.84 -11.88 -4.58
C VAL A 142 -10.58 -13.37 -4.61
N ASP A 143 -9.36 -13.82 -4.27
CA ASP A 143 -8.95 -15.20 -4.53
C ASP A 143 -9.10 -16.17 -3.35
N ARG A 144 -8.96 -15.68 -2.11
CA ARG A 144 -9.04 -16.52 -0.90
C ARG A 144 -9.47 -15.70 0.30
N PRO A 145 -10.29 -16.26 1.20
CA PRO A 145 -10.51 -15.67 2.51
C PRO A 145 -9.20 -15.71 3.29
N MET A 146 -8.57 -14.56 3.48
CA MET A 146 -7.26 -14.41 4.13
C MET A 146 -7.35 -14.32 5.64
N THR A 147 -8.49 -13.89 6.16
CA THR A 147 -8.72 -13.69 7.59
C THR A 147 -10.04 -14.33 8.02
N ALA A 148 -10.05 -14.90 9.19
CA ALA A 148 -11.26 -15.40 9.85
C ALA A 148 -11.31 -14.84 11.27
N PRO A 149 -12.50 -14.60 11.83
CA PRO A 149 -12.63 -14.32 13.25
C PRO A 149 -12.00 -15.42 14.10
N TYR A 150 -11.46 -15.05 15.25
CA TYR A 150 -10.95 -16.01 16.21
C TYR A 150 -12.05 -17.04 16.54
N GLU A 151 -11.72 -18.32 16.65
CA GLU A 151 -12.59 -19.47 16.94
C GLU A 151 -13.56 -19.93 15.84
N ILE A 152 -13.81 -19.15 14.78
CA ILE A 152 -14.72 -19.61 13.71
C ILE A 152 -14.01 -20.53 12.70
N GLY A 153 -12.69 -20.43 12.62
CA GLY A 153 -11.91 -21.17 11.61
C GLY A 153 -12.13 -20.62 10.19
N ARG A 154 -11.36 -21.14 9.25
CA ARG A 154 -11.58 -20.86 7.83
C ARG A 154 -12.59 -21.87 7.30
N ALA A 155 -13.64 -21.39 6.64
CA ALA A 155 -14.49 -22.28 5.89
C ALA A 155 -13.64 -22.98 4.81
N HIS A 156 -13.55 -24.29 4.87
CA HIS A 156 -13.01 -25.07 3.77
C HIS A 156 -14.11 -25.11 2.68
N VAL A 157 -13.86 -24.35 1.62
CA VAL A 157 -14.60 -24.47 0.38
C VAL A 157 -13.79 -25.33 -0.59
#